data_4201aee6e44362ddd96680b774347f89
#
_entry.id   4201aee6e44362ddd96680b774347f89
#
_cell.length_a   1.000
_cell.length_b   1.000
_cell.length_c   1.000
_cell.angle_alpha   90.00
_cell.angle_beta   90.00
_cell.angle_gamma   90.00
#
_symmetry.space_group_name_H-M   'P 1'
#
loop_
_entity.id
_entity.type
_entity.pdbx_description
1 polymer ?
#
loop_
_entity_poly.entity_id
_entity_poly.type
_entity_poly.pdbx_seq_one_letter_code
_entity_poly.pdbx_strand_id
1 'polypeptide(L)'
;LKQIFENNYSDLKTLGGNFTIAADLEKKDEEIFNKAKDYYESCNNEQIINSRGGEPFYAVLKQFNDLWQESPDNARKTVTTALSFLISNGAYPLFSFYGDADSKNPEINTLYLSQSGLGLPSKQYYSVESTLKLYQGVLQDTWNALFGDHKEMVFDPDYDTTSVAERVLNFEKALSSVSNSA
;
A
#
# COMPACT_ATOMS: atom_id res chain seq x y z
N LEU A 1 10.33 -7.23 -20.31
CA LEU A 1 10.90 -6.19 -19.43
C LEU A 1 12.30 -6.60 -18.93
N LYS A 2 12.49 -7.80 -18.38
CA LYS A 2 13.79 -8.25 -17.88
C LYS A 2 14.90 -8.08 -18.93
N GLN A 3 14.73 -8.61 -20.14
CA GLN A 3 15.70 -8.50 -21.23
C GLN A 3 16.01 -7.04 -21.64
N ILE A 4 15.04 -6.13 -21.48
CA ILE A 4 15.23 -4.71 -21.81
C ILE A 4 16.11 -4.05 -20.75
N PHE A 5 15.85 -4.28 -19.45
CA PHE A 5 16.56 -3.60 -18.39
C PHE A 5 17.88 -4.27 -17.98
N GLU A 6 18.17 -5.49 -18.46
CA GLU A 6 19.50 -6.11 -18.38
C GLU A 6 20.53 -5.48 -19.33
N ASN A 7 20.05 -4.71 -20.34
CA ASN A 7 20.92 -4.01 -21.29
C ASN A 7 21.14 -2.54 -20.90
N ASN A 8 22.11 -1.89 -21.52
CA ASN A 8 22.27 -0.45 -21.43
C ASN A 8 21.49 0.26 -22.52
N TYR A 9 21.22 1.54 -22.36
CA TYR A 9 20.48 2.34 -23.35
C TYR A 9 21.15 2.31 -24.76
N SER A 10 22.50 2.40 -24.80
CA SER A 10 23.26 2.33 -26.05
C SER A 10 23.09 1.00 -26.80
N ASP A 11 22.99 -0.11 -26.04
CA ASP A 11 22.82 -1.44 -26.63
C ASP A 11 21.40 -1.60 -27.25
N LEU A 12 20.39 -1.08 -26.55
CA LEU A 12 19.03 -1.07 -27.06
C LEU A 12 18.86 -0.20 -28.32
N LYS A 13 19.56 0.93 -28.40
CA LYS A 13 19.56 1.80 -29.56
C LYS A 13 20.04 1.06 -30.82
N THR A 14 21.02 0.17 -30.69
CA THR A 14 21.51 -0.63 -31.80
C THR A 14 20.53 -1.71 -32.29
N LEU A 15 19.65 -2.17 -31.38
CA LEU A 15 18.63 -3.16 -31.72
C LEU A 15 17.40 -2.56 -32.42
N GLY A 16 17.15 -1.27 -32.24
CA GLY A 16 15.96 -0.56 -32.74
C GLY A 16 16.00 -0.14 -34.22
N GLY A 17 17.10 -0.36 -34.94
CA GLY A 17 17.26 0.07 -36.33
C GLY A 17 17.85 1.48 -36.46
N ASN A 18 17.98 1.99 -37.70
CA ASN A 18 18.61 3.29 -38.02
C ASN A 18 17.65 4.46 -37.71
N PHE A 19 17.42 4.75 -36.44
CA PHE A 19 16.75 5.99 -36.03
C PHE A 19 17.78 7.07 -35.72
N THR A 20 17.64 8.23 -36.36
CA THR A 20 18.38 9.43 -35.98
C THR A 20 17.51 10.24 -35.06
N ILE A 21 17.85 10.26 -33.76
CA ILE A 21 17.21 11.09 -32.76
C ILE A 21 18.06 12.35 -32.58
N ALA A 22 17.43 13.53 -32.39
CA ALA A 22 18.16 14.75 -32.05
C ALA A 22 18.90 14.57 -30.70
N ALA A 23 20.13 15.08 -30.62
CA ALA A 23 21.03 14.81 -29.48
C ALA A 23 20.46 15.25 -28.11
N ASP A 24 19.64 16.28 -28.06
CA ASP A 24 18.96 16.76 -26.89
C ASP A 24 17.85 15.80 -26.43
N LEU A 25 17.11 15.20 -27.39
CA LEU A 25 16.09 14.18 -27.14
C LEU A 25 16.75 12.86 -26.73
N GLU A 26 17.86 12.49 -27.36
CA GLU A 26 18.58 11.26 -27.01
C GLU A 26 19.06 11.26 -25.55
N LYS A 27 19.62 12.39 -25.09
CA LYS A 27 20.03 12.53 -23.69
C LYS A 27 18.86 12.40 -22.73
N LYS A 28 17.71 12.96 -23.08
CA LYS A 28 16.50 12.89 -22.28
C LYS A 28 15.94 11.46 -22.24
N ASP A 29 15.97 10.77 -23.37
CA ASP A 29 15.52 9.38 -23.46
C ASP A 29 16.41 8.45 -22.64
N GLU A 30 17.73 8.65 -22.65
CA GLU A 30 18.66 7.91 -21.81
C GLU A 30 18.39 8.17 -20.30
N GLU A 31 18.17 9.43 -19.90
CA GLU A 31 17.80 9.77 -18.52
C GLU A 31 16.51 9.10 -18.06
N ILE A 32 15.49 9.05 -18.93
CA ILE A 32 14.22 8.40 -18.66
C ILE A 32 14.41 6.87 -18.56
N PHE A 33 15.15 6.29 -19.48
CA PHE A 33 15.46 4.87 -19.47
C PHE A 33 16.19 4.46 -18.18
N ASN A 34 17.23 5.21 -17.80
CA ASN A 34 17.99 4.93 -16.58
C ASN A 34 17.11 5.03 -15.34
N LYS A 35 16.21 6.01 -15.23
CA LYS A 35 15.22 6.08 -14.14
C LYS A 35 14.30 4.86 -14.11
N ALA A 36 13.83 4.41 -15.28
CA ALA A 36 12.96 3.23 -15.36
C ALA A 36 13.74 1.95 -15.00
N LYS A 37 15.01 1.87 -15.39
CA LYS A 37 15.91 0.77 -15.03
C LYS A 37 16.18 0.73 -13.53
N ASP A 38 16.55 1.85 -12.92
CA ASP A 38 16.79 1.97 -11.48
C ASP A 38 15.54 1.54 -10.69
N TYR A 39 14.35 1.98 -11.13
CA TYR A 39 13.09 1.56 -10.52
C TYR A 39 12.87 0.05 -10.64
N TYR A 40 13.08 -0.50 -11.83
CA TYR A 40 12.95 -1.94 -12.08
C TYR A 40 13.94 -2.75 -11.21
N GLU A 41 15.20 -2.36 -11.18
CA GLU A 41 16.24 -3.02 -10.39
C GLU A 41 15.94 -2.94 -8.88
N SER A 42 15.47 -1.79 -8.39
CA SER A 42 15.10 -1.64 -6.98
C SER A 42 13.96 -2.55 -6.56
N CYS A 43 12.97 -2.75 -7.45
CA CYS A 43 11.84 -3.64 -7.19
C CYS A 43 12.20 -5.13 -7.27
N ASN A 44 13.27 -5.49 -8.01
CA ASN A 44 13.69 -6.88 -8.21
C ASN A 44 14.91 -7.29 -7.36
N ASN A 45 15.46 -6.37 -6.59
CA ASN A 45 16.61 -6.68 -5.74
C ASN A 45 16.16 -7.34 -4.44
N GLU A 46 15.82 -8.63 -4.54
CA GLU A 46 15.35 -9.43 -3.41
C GLU A 46 16.36 -9.44 -2.24
N GLN A 47 17.66 -9.36 -2.52
CA GLN A 47 18.67 -9.32 -1.48
C GLN A 47 18.55 -8.06 -0.61
N ILE A 48 18.40 -6.90 -1.21
CA ILE A 48 18.21 -5.64 -0.48
C ILE A 48 16.83 -5.61 0.18
N ILE A 49 15.78 -6.05 -0.51
CA ILE A 49 14.42 -6.10 0.03
C ILE A 49 14.40 -6.98 1.28
N ASN A 50 14.95 -8.19 1.21
CA ASN A 50 15.00 -9.11 2.33
C ASN A 50 15.88 -8.61 3.49
N SER A 51 17.00 -7.93 3.19
CA SER A 51 17.88 -7.36 4.24
C SER A 51 17.23 -6.20 4.99
N ARG A 52 16.35 -5.45 4.34
CA ARG A 52 15.61 -4.33 4.95
C ARG A 52 14.38 -4.79 5.73
N GLY A 53 13.78 -5.92 5.34
CA GLY A 53 12.59 -6.44 5.99
C GLY A 53 11.50 -5.40 6.17
N GLY A 54 10.99 -5.24 7.39
CA GLY A 54 9.95 -4.27 7.75
C GLY A 54 10.43 -2.83 8.02
N GLU A 55 11.75 -2.54 7.97
CA GLU A 55 12.31 -1.24 8.33
C GLU A 55 11.61 -0.03 7.69
N PRO A 56 11.30 -0.02 6.37
CA PRO A 56 10.61 1.12 5.76
C PRO A 56 9.20 1.36 6.32
N PHE A 57 8.52 0.29 6.72
CA PHE A 57 7.20 0.35 7.32
C PHE A 57 7.24 0.90 8.75
N TYR A 58 8.26 0.54 9.53
CA TYR A 58 8.39 0.99 10.93
C TYR A 58 8.50 2.50 11.06
N ALA A 59 9.18 3.17 10.11
CA ALA A 59 9.27 4.63 10.09
C ALA A 59 7.89 5.28 9.91
N VAL A 60 7.04 4.74 9.04
CA VAL A 60 5.66 5.20 8.83
C VAL A 60 4.80 4.89 10.06
N LEU A 61 4.95 3.69 10.62
CA LEU A 61 4.22 3.28 11.82
C LEU A 61 4.55 4.18 13.00
N LYS A 62 5.83 4.53 13.20
CA LYS A 62 6.24 5.45 14.27
C LYS A 62 5.57 6.81 14.12
N GLN A 63 5.54 7.39 12.92
CA GLN A 63 4.85 8.66 12.68
C GLN A 63 3.36 8.57 12.96
N PHE A 64 2.71 7.48 12.55
CA PHE A 64 1.31 7.23 12.87
C PHE A 64 1.08 7.17 14.37
N ASN A 65 1.96 6.50 15.10
CA ASN A 65 1.90 6.36 16.55
C ASN A 65 2.01 7.71 17.25
N ASP A 66 2.99 8.51 16.84
CA ASP A 66 3.21 9.85 17.41
C ASP A 66 1.95 10.71 17.22
N LEU A 67 1.36 10.70 16.03
CA LEU A 67 0.11 11.42 15.72
C LEU A 67 -1.09 10.91 16.54
N TRP A 68 -1.19 9.60 16.75
CA TRP A 68 -2.25 9.00 17.56
C TRP A 68 -2.20 9.46 19.01
N GLN A 69 -1.01 9.67 19.54
CA GLN A 69 -0.78 10.11 20.93
C GLN A 69 -0.89 11.64 21.12
N GLU A 70 -0.87 12.43 20.03
CA GLU A 70 -0.81 13.90 20.10
C GLU A 70 -2.06 14.55 20.76
N SER A 71 -3.22 13.94 20.65
CA SER A 71 -4.48 14.50 21.16
C SER A 71 -5.37 13.44 21.84
N PRO A 72 -4.90 12.79 22.94
CA PRO A 72 -5.59 11.66 23.54
C PRO A 72 -7.01 12.00 24.05
N ASP A 73 -7.23 13.24 24.46
CA ASP A 73 -8.53 13.70 25.00
C ASP A 73 -9.51 14.16 23.89
N ASN A 74 -9.12 14.12 22.63
CA ASN A 74 -9.94 14.54 21.50
C ASN A 74 -10.02 13.48 20.41
N ALA A 75 -10.85 12.47 20.64
CA ALA A 75 -11.00 11.33 19.73
C ALA A 75 -11.30 11.75 18.27
N ARG A 76 -12.12 12.79 18.06
CA ARG A 76 -12.42 13.28 16.71
C ARG A 76 -11.16 13.79 16.00
N LYS A 77 -10.36 14.62 16.70
CA LYS A 77 -9.12 15.17 16.14
C LYS A 77 -8.14 14.04 15.87
N THR A 78 -7.93 13.15 16.82
CA THR A 78 -7.04 11.99 16.70
C THR A 78 -7.38 11.13 15.48
N VAL A 79 -8.65 10.72 15.35
CA VAL A 79 -9.10 9.89 14.22
C VAL A 79 -8.96 10.65 12.90
N THR A 80 -9.32 11.95 12.84
CA THR A 80 -9.20 12.73 11.61
C THR A 80 -7.74 12.87 11.16
N THR A 81 -6.83 13.16 12.10
CA THR A 81 -5.39 13.28 11.80
C THR A 81 -4.81 11.95 11.35
N ALA A 82 -5.14 10.85 12.05
CA ALA A 82 -4.71 9.52 11.70
C ALA A 82 -5.20 9.08 10.31
N LEU A 83 -6.48 9.30 9.99
CA LEU A 83 -7.03 9.01 8.66
C LEU A 83 -6.36 9.85 7.58
N SER A 84 -6.14 11.15 7.82
CA SER A 84 -5.45 12.02 6.86
C SER A 84 -4.03 11.52 6.59
N PHE A 85 -3.31 11.12 7.62
CA PHE A 85 -1.97 10.56 7.50
C PHE A 85 -1.97 9.24 6.69
N LEU A 86 -2.86 8.31 7.02
CA LEU A 86 -2.97 7.03 6.32
C LEU A 86 -3.30 7.23 4.84
N ILE A 87 -4.27 8.08 4.52
CA ILE A 87 -4.68 8.39 3.15
C ILE A 87 -3.53 9.04 2.38
N SER A 88 -2.77 9.96 2.99
CA SER A 88 -1.60 10.59 2.36
C SER A 88 -0.47 9.59 2.07
N ASN A 89 -0.43 8.48 2.79
CA ASN A 89 0.49 7.36 2.56
C ASN A 89 -0.11 6.23 1.69
N GLY A 90 -1.27 6.47 1.05
CA GLY A 90 -1.90 5.52 0.14
C GLY A 90 -2.71 4.41 0.81
N ALA A 91 -2.93 4.48 2.13
CA ALA A 91 -3.77 3.55 2.86
C ALA A 91 -5.17 4.12 3.06
N TYR A 92 -6.20 3.39 2.63
CA TYR A 92 -7.60 3.81 2.66
C TYR A 92 -8.43 2.91 3.58
N PRO A 93 -8.36 3.12 4.91
CA PRO A 93 -8.93 2.18 5.88
C PRO A 93 -10.46 2.21 5.99
N LEU A 94 -11.14 3.24 5.53
CA LEU A 94 -12.59 3.37 5.61
C LEU A 94 -13.23 3.73 4.26
N PHE A 95 -12.63 4.64 3.53
CA PHE A 95 -13.09 5.09 2.21
C PHE A 95 -11.90 5.48 1.36
N SER A 96 -12.06 5.40 0.04
CA SER A 96 -11.11 5.91 -0.94
C SER A 96 -11.75 7.01 -1.77
N PHE A 97 -10.92 7.87 -2.33
CA PHE A 97 -11.38 8.88 -3.28
C PHE A 97 -10.39 8.99 -4.44
N TYR A 98 -10.92 9.31 -5.61
CA TYR A 98 -10.15 9.51 -6.83
C TYR A 98 -10.86 10.51 -7.74
N GLY A 99 -10.09 11.18 -8.59
CA GLY A 99 -10.62 12.03 -9.65
C GLY A 99 -10.68 11.26 -10.96
N ASP A 100 -11.83 11.32 -11.62
CA ASP A 100 -12.00 10.72 -12.95
C ASP A 100 -13.03 11.53 -13.75
N ALA A 101 -13.16 11.22 -15.05
CA ALA A 101 -14.18 11.82 -15.90
C ALA A 101 -15.58 11.50 -15.36
N ASP A 102 -16.46 12.50 -15.36
CA ASP A 102 -17.85 12.29 -14.96
C ASP A 102 -18.55 11.33 -15.93
N SER A 103 -19.24 10.33 -15.37
CA SER A 103 -19.90 9.29 -16.17
C SER A 103 -21.02 9.80 -17.10
N LYS A 104 -21.57 10.99 -16.82
CA LYS A 104 -22.62 11.65 -17.63
C LYS A 104 -22.07 12.74 -18.53
N ASN A 105 -20.97 13.36 -18.15
CA ASN A 105 -20.29 14.39 -18.93
C ASN A 105 -18.77 14.19 -18.88
N PRO A 106 -18.19 13.38 -19.78
CA PRO A 106 -16.76 13.05 -19.78
C PRO A 106 -15.80 14.23 -20.01
N GLU A 107 -16.32 15.40 -20.36
CA GLU A 107 -15.51 16.62 -20.54
C GLU A 107 -15.11 17.28 -19.21
N ILE A 108 -15.73 16.87 -18.10
CA ILE A 108 -15.41 17.38 -16.76
C ILE A 108 -14.90 16.25 -15.87
N ASN A 109 -13.90 16.59 -15.04
CA ASN A 109 -13.45 15.69 -13.98
C ASN A 109 -14.29 15.89 -12.72
N THR A 110 -14.65 14.78 -12.07
CA THR A 110 -15.38 14.80 -10.81
C THR A 110 -14.66 13.97 -9.76
N LEU A 111 -14.98 14.20 -8.50
CA LEU A 111 -14.47 13.45 -7.37
C LEU A 111 -15.40 12.27 -7.08
N TYR A 112 -14.84 11.07 -7.14
CA TYR A 112 -15.52 9.85 -6.72
C TYR A 112 -15.12 9.47 -5.30
N LEU A 113 -16.10 9.07 -4.51
CA LEU A 113 -15.93 8.53 -3.18
C LEU A 113 -16.42 7.09 -3.16
N SER A 114 -15.59 6.17 -2.70
CA SER A 114 -15.91 4.75 -2.66
C SER A 114 -15.65 4.18 -1.27
N GLN A 115 -16.42 3.17 -0.87
CA GLN A 115 -16.13 2.42 0.34
C GLN A 115 -14.83 1.62 0.19
N SER A 116 -14.09 1.48 1.27
CA SER A 116 -12.79 0.81 1.34
C SER A 116 -12.57 0.20 2.73
N GLY A 117 -11.41 -0.39 2.97
CA GLY A 117 -10.98 -0.86 4.28
C GLY A 117 -11.30 -2.32 4.59
N LEU A 118 -11.93 -3.04 3.67
CA LEU A 118 -12.08 -4.49 3.80
C LEU A 118 -10.85 -5.19 3.22
N GLY A 119 -10.26 -6.11 3.97
CA GLY A 119 -9.15 -6.94 3.50
C GLY A 119 -9.60 -8.11 2.62
N LEU A 120 -10.86 -8.55 2.74
CA LEU A 120 -11.47 -9.51 1.82
C LEU A 120 -12.21 -8.79 0.69
N PRO A 121 -12.36 -9.43 -0.50
CA PRO A 121 -12.84 -8.75 -1.71
C PRO A 121 -14.25 -8.15 -1.62
N SER A 122 -15.11 -8.69 -0.76
CA SER A 122 -16.45 -8.15 -0.55
C SER A 122 -17.03 -8.59 0.80
N LYS A 123 -18.10 -7.91 1.25
CA LYS A 123 -18.74 -8.19 2.52
C LYS A 123 -19.27 -9.63 2.65
N GLN A 124 -19.62 -10.27 1.54
CA GLN A 124 -20.17 -11.63 1.53
C GLN A 124 -19.15 -12.65 2.10
N TYR A 125 -17.86 -12.43 1.90
CA TYR A 125 -16.81 -13.30 2.43
C TYR A 125 -16.77 -13.32 3.96
N TYR A 126 -17.22 -12.23 4.61
CA TYR A 126 -17.28 -12.16 6.08
C TYR A 126 -18.41 -12.99 6.71
N SER A 127 -19.27 -13.60 5.89
CA SER A 127 -20.31 -14.55 6.33
C SER A 127 -19.88 -16.02 6.19
N VAL A 128 -18.69 -16.29 5.63
CA VAL A 128 -18.20 -17.64 5.35
C VAL A 128 -17.13 -18.03 6.39
N GLU A 129 -17.50 -18.87 7.34
CA GLU A 129 -16.63 -19.22 8.49
C GLU A 129 -15.29 -19.82 8.07
N SER A 130 -15.26 -20.70 7.06
CA SER A 130 -14.02 -21.29 6.55
C SER A 130 -13.07 -20.23 5.96
N THR A 131 -13.61 -19.24 5.26
CA THR A 131 -12.83 -18.11 4.73
C THR A 131 -12.27 -17.26 5.86
N LEU A 132 -13.08 -16.97 6.89
CA LEU A 132 -12.63 -16.17 8.03
C LEU A 132 -11.50 -16.86 8.81
N LYS A 133 -11.57 -18.17 8.97
CA LYS A 133 -10.50 -18.93 9.63
C LYS A 133 -9.19 -18.88 8.85
N LEU A 134 -9.24 -19.01 7.53
CA LEU A 134 -8.06 -18.88 6.68
C LEU A 134 -7.50 -17.46 6.74
N TYR A 135 -8.38 -16.46 6.63
CA TYR A 135 -8.00 -15.05 6.68
C TYR A 135 -7.37 -14.66 8.03
N GLN A 136 -7.92 -15.15 9.13
CA GLN A 136 -7.32 -14.96 10.46
C GLN A 136 -5.89 -15.51 10.52
N GLY A 137 -5.63 -16.67 9.91
CA GLY A 137 -4.29 -17.23 9.79
C GLY A 137 -3.35 -16.29 9.02
N VAL A 138 -3.80 -15.74 7.88
CA VAL A 138 -3.03 -14.76 7.10
C VAL A 138 -2.72 -13.50 7.92
N LEU A 139 -3.68 -13.00 8.69
CA LEU A 139 -3.46 -11.85 9.59
C LEU A 139 -2.40 -12.15 10.66
N GLN A 140 -2.44 -13.34 11.27
CA GLN A 140 -1.44 -13.79 12.24
C GLN A 140 -0.05 -13.89 11.64
N ASP A 141 0.07 -14.53 10.48
CA ASP A 141 1.35 -14.69 9.78
C ASP A 141 1.94 -13.35 9.35
N THR A 142 1.10 -12.45 8.84
CA THR A 142 1.51 -11.09 8.47
C THR A 142 2.00 -10.32 9.69
N TRP A 143 1.29 -10.39 10.79
CA TRP A 143 1.68 -9.75 12.05
C TRP A 143 3.01 -10.29 12.57
N ASN A 144 3.18 -11.61 12.57
CA ASN A 144 4.42 -12.26 12.98
C ASN A 144 5.60 -11.86 12.09
N ALA A 145 5.38 -11.81 10.78
CA ALA A 145 6.43 -11.40 9.83
C ALA A 145 6.89 -9.96 10.04
N LEU A 146 5.97 -9.06 10.43
CA LEU A 146 6.29 -7.66 10.67
C LEU A 146 6.86 -7.40 12.07
N PHE A 147 6.33 -8.03 13.09
CA PHE A 147 6.56 -7.65 14.49
C PHE A 147 7.09 -8.78 15.37
N GLY A 148 7.26 -10.00 14.85
CA GLY A 148 7.74 -11.14 15.64
C GLY A 148 9.04 -10.87 16.38
N ASP A 149 10.00 -10.26 15.69
CA ASP A 149 11.31 -9.86 16.20
C ASP A 149 11.40 -8.38 16.60
N HIS A 150 10.30 -7.62 16.45
CA HIS A 150 10.24 -6.15 16.65
C HIS A 150 9.08 -5.73 17.54
N LYS A 151 8.94 -6.39 18.68
CA LYS A 151 7.85 -6.14 19.62
C LYS A 151 7.81 -4.72 20.17
N GLU A 152 8.97 -4.06 20.20
CA GLU A 152 9.12 -2.65 20.60
C GLU A 152 8.40 -1.67 19.66
N MET A 153 8.04 -2.12 18.46
CA MET A 153 7.28 -1.32 17.48
C MET A 153 5.76 -1.42 17.65
N VAL A 154 5.31 -2.24 18.57
CA VAL A 154 3.88 -2.45 18.83
C VAL A 154 3.44 -1.59 20.02
N PHE A 155 2.27 -0.98 19.91
CA PHE A 155 1.70 -0.12 20.95
C PHE A 155 1.32 -0.83 22.24
N ASP A 156 0.97 -2.09 22.14
CA ASP A 156 0.52 -2.92 23.26
C ASP A 156 1.60 -3.97 23.52
N PRO A 157 2.46 -3.79 24.53
CA PRO A 157 3.54 -4.71 24.83
C PRO A 157 3.04 -6.10 25.28
N ASP A 158 1.81 -6.19 25.72
CA ASP A 158 1.17 -7.43 26.18
C ASP A 158 0.34 -8.09 25.07
N TYR A 159 0.51 -7.67 23.80
CA TYR A 159 -0.25 -8.25 22.71
C TYR A 159 0.10 -9.74 22.49
N ASP A 160 -0.93 -10.49 22.20
CA ASP A 160 -0.85 -11.82 21.63
C ASP A 160 -1.28 -11.75 20.15
N THR A 161 -0.50 -12.37 19.28
CA THR A 161 -0.75 -12.36 17.83
C THR A 161 -2.15 -12.85 17.46
N THR A 162 -2.66 -13.86 18.17
CA THR A 162 -4.01 -14.38 17.98
C THR A 162 -5.05 -13.32 18.31
N SER A 163 -4.88 -12.61 19.42
CA SER A 163 -5.81 -11.57 19.85
C SER A 163 -5.79 -10.36 18.93
N VAL A 164 -4.64 -10.00 18.33
CA VAL A 164 -4.55 -8.93 17.34
C VAL A 164 -5.30 -9.31 16.07
N ALA A 165 -5.04 -10.50 15.51
CA ALA A 165 -5.72 -10.97 14.31
C ALA A 165 -7.25 -11.04 14.52
N GLU A 166 -7.69 -11.47 15.70
CA GLU A 166 -9.11 -11.52 16.05
C GLU A 166 -9.71 -10.11 16.15
N ARG A 167 -9.01 -9.15 16.76
CA ARG A 167 -9.47 -7.75 16.85
C ARG A 167 -9.59 -7.10 15.46
N VAL A 168 -8.61 -7.32 14.58
CA VAL A 168 -8.66 -6.83 13.19
C VAL A 168 -9.85 -7.45 12.47
N LEU A 169 -10.01 -8.76 12.54
CA LEU A 169 -11.11 -9.47 11.91
C LEU A 169 -12.48 -8.99 12.42
N ASN A 170 -12.63 -8.77 13.71
CA ASN A 170 -13.88 -8.28 14.32
C ASN A 170 -14.17 -6.83 13.88
N PHE A 171 -13.16 -5.99 13.77
CA PHE A 171 -13.30 -4.64 13.23
C PHE A 171 -13.76 -4.67 11.76
N GLU A 172 -13.13 -5.49 10.91
CA GLU A 172 -13.52 -5.63 9.52
C GLU A 172 -14.93 -6.23 9.35
N LYS A 173 -15.33 -7.18 10.21
CA LYS A 173 -16.72 -7.68 10.25
C LYS A 173 -17.72 -6.56 10.55
N ALA A 174 -17.41 -5.71 11.54
CA ALA A 174 -18.26 -4.57 11.86
C ALA A 174 -18.34 -3.59 10.68
N LEU A 175 -17.19 -3.30 10.03
CA LEU A 175 -17.14 -2.46 8.84
C LEU A 175 -17.92 -3.07 7.67
N SER A 176 -17.80 -4.39 7.45
CA SER A 176 -18.52 -5.10 6.39
C SER A 176 -20.05 -5.06 6.60
N SER A 177 -20.50 -5.03 7.86
CA SER A 177 -21.93 -4.98 8.17
C SER A 177 -22.61 -3.69 7.71
N VAL A 178 -21.86 -2.58 7.69
CA VAL A 178 -22.35 -1.27 7.25
C VAL A 178 -21.98 -0.94 5.81
N SER A 179 -21.17 -1.79 5.15
CA SER A 179 -20.80 -1.64 3.75
C SER A 179 -21.92 -2.09 2.81
N ASN A 180 -22.01 -1.46 1.64
CA ASN A 180 -22.92 -1.91 0.59
C ASN A 180 -22.45 -3.26 0.02
N SER A 181 -23.38 -4.06 -0.49
CA SER A 181 -23.05 -5.21 -1.35
C SER A 181 -22.55 -4.69 -2.69
N ALA A 182 -21.55 -5.36 -3.24
CA ALA A 182 -21.11 -5.14 -4.61
C ALA A 182 -22.21 -5.56 -5.58
#